data_dd676ea64383a7c27509826b123341a8
#
_entry.id   dd676ea64383a7c27509826b123341a8
#
_cell.length_a   1.000
_cell.length_b   1.000
_cell.length_c   1.000
_cell.angle_alpha   90.00
_cell.angle_beta   90.00
_cell.angle_gamma   90.00
#
_symmetry.space_group_name_H-M   'P 1'
#
loop_
_entity.id
_entity.type
_entity.pdbx_description
1 polymer ?
#
loop_
_entity_poly.entity_id
_entity_poly.type
_entity_poly.pdbx_seq_one_letter_code
_entity_poly.pdbx_strand_id
1 'polypeptide(L)'
;MGVEEGVDMGHEYDGIRELNNPLPKWWTYLFIGTFIFAAIYLTLYPGLGSFKGILGWQSSDQTVRSLEESRASIAAAQQNKQLVQYSKELDDAEAYYGEAFKRLAYQDGTTNLREIPDIAADSDALKVGQRLFLQNCSQCHGSDARGQKGFPNLTDDAWLYGGEPQAIVTTIRHGRIGQMPAWKDILGEQGVKEVVSYTLSLSGRSVNAKEAEAGKARFAVCSACHGTDGKGNPAFGAPNLTDNDWLFGDSRAEVTETVMNGRSGVMPAWINTLGEEKIQLVAAYVWSLSNSENK
;
A
#
# COMPACT_ATOMS: atom_id res chain seq x y z
N MET A 1 16.01 11.98 51.59
CA MET A 1 16.89 12.79 50.77
C MET A 1 16.03 13.92 50.20
N GLY A 2 16.21 15.17 50.73
CA GLY A 2 15.45 16.31 50.26
C GLY A 2 15.81 16.58 48.79
N VAL A 3 14.80 16.74 47.98
CA VAL A 3 14.99 17.29 46.61
C VAL A 3 15.32 18.75 46.84
N GLU A 4 16.55 19.19 46.55
CA GLU A 4 16.83 20.61 46.46
C GLU A 4 15.93 21.17 45.33
N GLU A 5 15.04 22.09 45.72
CA GLU A 5 14.21 22.78 44.73
C GLU A 5 15.14 23.59 43.81
N GLY A 6 15.02 23.36 42.50
CA GLY A 6 15.79 24.08 41.52
C GLY A 6 15.52 25.59 41.59
N VAL A 7 16.52 26.40 41.26
CA VAL A 7 16.38 27.86 41.19
C VAL A 7 15.38 28.21 40.05
N ASP A 8 14.39 29.05 40.36
CA ASP A 8 13.46 29.60 39.37
C ASP A 8 14.27 30.44 38.35
N MET A 9 14.14 30.09 37.07
CA MET A 9 14.83 30.77 35.96
C MET A 9 14.19 32.12 35.59
N GLY A 10 13.05 32.45 36.22
CA GLY A 10 12.35 33.71 35.95
C GLY A 10 11.53 33.72 34.66
N HIS A 11 11.43 32.57 33.99
CA HIS A 11 10.63 32.44 32.78
C HIS A 11 9.32 31.69 33.11
N GLU A 12 8.22 32.21 32.57
CA GLU A 12 6.90 31.60 32.71
C GLU A 12 6.27 31.50 31.32
N TYR A 13 5.85 30.30 30.94
CA TYR A 13 5.13 30.00 29.69
C TYR A 13 3.78 29.34 30.05
N ASP A 14 2.70 29.99 29.68
CA ASP A 14 1.34 29.49 29.93
C ASP A 14 1.06 29.06 31.38
N GLY A 15 1.63 29.80 32.38
CA GLY A 15 1.48 29.50 33.80
C GLY A 15 2.45 28.45 34.36
N ILE A 16 3.37 27.95 33.53
CA ILE A 16 4.41 26.98 33.92
C ILE A 16 5.74 27.71 34.11
N ARG A 17 6.33 27.60 35.28
CA ARG A 17 7.64 28.17 35.60
C ARG A 17 8.74 27.15 35.35
N GLU A 18 9.84 27.62 34.78
CA GLU A 18 11.03 26.81 34.58
C GLU A 18 11.92 26.82 35.84
N LEU A 19 12.31 25.64 36.29
CA LEU A 19 13.23 25.45 37.38
C LEU A 19 14.58 24.89 36.84
N ASN A 20 15.69 25.49 37.25
CA ASN A 20 17.01 24.99 36.92
C ASN A 20 17.37 23.78 37.80
N ASN A 21 16.84 22.62 37.42
CA ASN A 21 17.15 21.37 38.08
C ASN A 21 18.33 20.67 37.40
N PRO A 22 19.33 20.20 38.15
CA PRO A 22 20.43 19.44 37.57
C PRO A 22 19.87 18.13 36.97
N LEU A 23 20.38 17.77 35.80
CA LEU A 23 20.00 16.52 35.14
C LEU A 23 20.33 15.33 36.07
N PRO A 24 19.43 14.33 36.15
CA PRO A 24 19.69 13.10 36.89
C PRO A 24 20.98 12.43 36.39
N LYS A 25 21.87 12.01 37.30
CA LYS A 25 23.18 11.40 36.94
C LYS A 25 23.01 10.21 35.99
N TRP A 26 21.99 9.37 36.18
CA TRP A 26 21.74 8.23 35.33
C TRP A 26 21.44 8.67 33.89
N TRP A 27 20.70 9.78 33.72
CA TRP A 27 20.37 10.33 32.40
C TRP A 27 21.64 10.84 31.70
N THR A 28 22.48 11.59 32.43
CA THR A 28 23.74 12.10 31.90
C THR A 28 24.67 10.96 31.47
N TYR A 29 24.75 9.87 32.26
CA TYR A 29 25.53 8.70 31.87
C TYR A 29 24.97 7.98 30.65
N LEU A 30 23.65 7.84 30.58
CA LEU A 30 22.96 7.26 29.38
C LEU A 30 23.29 8.12 28.15
N PHE A 31 23.15 9.43 28.27
CA PHE A 31 23.40 10.36 27.17
C PHE A 31 24.88 10.26 26.69
N ILE A 32 25.86 10.29 27.58
CA ILE A 32 27.27 10.08 27.23
C ILE A 32 27.45 8.68 26.59
N GLY A 33 26.82 7.67 27.14
CA GLY A 33 26.86 6.30 26.59
C GLY A 33 26.36 6.22 25.15
N THR A 34 25.34 6.98 24.78
CA THR A 34 24.86 7.02 23.37
C THR A 34 25.88 7.63 22.42
N PHE A 35 26.67 8.64 22.84
CA PHE A 35 27.76 9.19 22.03
C PHE A 35 28.90 8.20 21.85
N ILE A 36 29.27 7.50 22.92
CA ILE A 36 30.29 6.44 22.85
C ILE A 36 29.84 5.33 21.91
N PHE A 37 28.58 4.89 22.06
CA PHE A 37 27.98 3.89 21.18
C PHE A 37 28.01 4.38 19.73
N ALA A 38 27.57 5.61 19.46
CA ALA A 38 27.55 6.16 18.11
C ALA A 38 28.97 6.22 17.50
N ALA A 39 29.97 6.62 18.25
CA ALA A 39 31.36 6.63 17.78
C ALA A 39 31.87 5.23 17.45
N ILE A 40 31.60 4.24 18.29
CA ILE A 40 31.93 2.83 18.04
C ILE A 40 31.19 2.32 16.81
N TYR A 41 29.88 2.55 16.74
CA TYR A 41 29.04 2.08 15.65
C TYR A 41 29.49 2.65 14.29
N LEU A 42 29.70 3.97 14.20
CA LEU A 42 30.15 4.64 12.98
C LEU A 42 31.59 4.25 12.56
N THR A 43 32.39 3.78 13.49
CA THR A 43 33.71 3.25 13.19
C THR A 43 33.66 1.84 12.63
N LEU A 44 32.78 0.99 13.16
CA LEU A 44 32.64 -0.41 12.74
C LEU A 44 31.80 -0.58 11.49
N TYR A 45 30.73 0.21 11.35
CA TYR A 45 29.73 0.05 10.29
C TYR A 45 29.73 1.26 9.33
N PRO A 46 29.23 1.10 8.09
CA PRO A 46 29.07 2.22 7.17
C PRO A 46 28.00 3.18 7.69
N GLY A 47 28.30 4.47 7.72
CA GLY A 47 27.34 5.46 8.20
C GLY A 47 27.76 6.91 7.90
N LEU A 48 28.99 7.11 7.44
CA LEU A 48 29.55 8.41 7.11
C LEU A 48 29.97 8.42 5.63
N GLY A 49 29.03 8.75 4.74
CA GLY A 49 29.31 8.85 3.30
C GLY A 49 29.85 7.55 2.70
N SER A 50 31.01 7.60 2.06
CA SER A 50 31.64 6.45 1.40
C SER A 50 32.49 5.57 2.32
N PHE A 51 32.58 5.88 3.62
CA PHE A 51 33.34 5.07 4.57
C PHE A 51 32.64 3.73 4.84
N LYS A 52 33.36 2.64 4.57
CA LYS A 52 32.82 1.26 4.66
C LYS A 52 32.83 0.67 6.08
N GLY A 53 33.31 1.41 7.06
CA GLY A 53 33.58 0.89 8.39
C GLY A 53 34.80 -0.04 8.44
N ILE A 54 35.32 -0.31 9.62
CA ILE A 54 36.47 -1.22 9.82
C ILE A 54 36.05 -2.68 9.45
N LEU A 55 34.77 -3.03 9.62
CA LEU A 55 34.26 -4.36 9.26
C LEU A 55 34.10 -4.55 7.75
N GLY A 56 34.34 -3.51 6.93
CA GLY A 56 34.32 -3.62 5.47
C GLY A 56 32.93 -3.75 4.85
N TRP A 57 31.90 -3.32 5.57
CA TRP A 57 30.54 -3.29 5.04
C TRP A 57 30.43 -2.31 3.86
N GLN A 58 29.65 -2.69 2.87
CA GLN A 58 29.32 -1.79 1.79
C GLN A 58 28.07 -0.98 2.16
N SER A 59 28.15 0.35 1.96
CA SER A 59 26.98 1.23 2.09
C SER A 59 25.88 0.80 1.13
N SER A 60 24.63 0.84 1.59
CA SER A 60 23.45 0.48 0.79
C SER A 60 23.01 1.61 -0.16
N ASP A 61 23.96 2.36 -0.73
CA ASP A 61 23.70 3.37 -1.76
C ASP A 61 23.26 2.79 -3.11
N GLN A 62 23.37 1.47 -3.27
CA GLN A 62 22.77 0.79 -4.41
C GLN A 62 21.27 0.61 -4.19
N THR A 63 20.50 1.22 -5.07
CA THR A 63 19.05 1.05 -5.12
C THR A 63 18.73 -0.37 -5.61
N VAL A 64 18.60 -1.31 -4.68
CA VAL A 64 18.13 -2.67 -4.98
C VAL A 64 16.63 -2.60 -5.26
N ARG A 65 16.22 -2.89 -6.49
CA ARG A 65 14.83 -2.78 -6.97
C ARG A 65 14.11 -4.11 -7.05
N SER A 66 14.83 -5.23 -6.91
CA SER A 66 14.26 -6.56 -7.00
C SER A 66 15.04 -7.58 -6.17
N LEU A 67 14.39 -8.71 -5.86
CA LEU A 67 15.05 -9.87 -5.24
C LEU A 67 16.22 -10.42 -6.09
N GLU A 68 16.09 -10.36 -7.40
CA GLU A 68 17.12 -10.79 -8.32
C GLU A 68 18.36 -9.88 -8.27
N GLU A 69 18.15 -8.55 -8.28
CA GLU A 69 19.23 -7.58 -8.07
C GLU A 69 19.88 -7.74 -6.71
N SER A 70 19.09 -8.01 -5.66
CA SER A 70 19.61 -8.30 -4.33
C SER A 70 20.53 -9.52 -4.33
N ARG A 71 20.08 -10.64 -4.91
CA ARG A 71 20.87 -11.87 -5.02
C ARG A 71 22.14 -11.66 -5.85
N ALA A 72 22.04 -10.95 -6.96
CA ALA A 72 23.20 -10.59 -7.78
C ALA A 72 24.19 -9.70 -7.01
N SER A 73 23.70 -8.74 -6.25
CA SER A 73 24.51 -7.86 -5.38
C SER A 73 25.23 -8.66 -4.28
N ILE A 74 24.55 -9.62 -3.65
CA ILE A 74 25.15 -10.52 -2.67
C ILE A 74 26.26 -11.37 -3.29
N ALA A 75 25.97 -12.00 -4.44
CA ALA A 75 26.96 -12.83 -5.14
C ALA A 75 28.18 -12.02 -5.55
N ALA A 76 28.00 -10.80 -6.05
CA ALA A 76 29.07 -9.88 -6.40
C ALA A 76 29.87 -9.45 -5.15
N ALA A 77 29.21 -9.16 -4.04
CA ALA A 77 29.84 -8.79 -2.78
C ALA A 77 30.65 -9.94 -2.19
N GLN A 78 30.14 -11.17 -2.24
CA GLN A 78 30.85 -12.39 -1.82
C GLN A 78 32.10 -12.65 -2.65
N GLN A 79 32.02 -12.50 -3.98
CA GLN A 79 33.19 -12.61 -4.86
C GLN A 79 34.25 -11.55 -4.55
N ASN A 80 33.84 -10.34 -4.21
CA ASN A 80 34.74 -9.22 -3.90
C ASN A 80 35.12 -9.16 -2.41
N LYS A 81 34.72 -10.15 -1.60
CA LYS A 81 34.87 -10.16 -0.12
C LYS A 81 34.33 -8.89 0.55
N GLN A 82 33.24 -8.36 0.01
CA GLN A 82 32.52 -7.21 0.54
C GLN A 82 31.21 -7.70 1.19
N LEU A 83 30.86 -7.12 2.34
CA LEU A 83 29.61 -7.38 3.01
C LEU A 83 28.61 -6.27 2.67
N VAL A 84 27.46 -6.63 2.12
CA VAL A 84 26.32 -5.73 1.90
C VAL A 84 25.30 -6.02 2.98
N GLN A 85 25.14 -5.10 3.93
CA GLN A 85 24.30 -5.30 5.11
C GLN A 85 22.85 -5.65 4.76
N TYR A 86 22.22 -4.86 3.91
CA TYR A 86 20.84 -5.07 3.50
C TYR A 86 20.65 -6.44 2.82
N SER A 87 21.56 -6.80 1.93
CA SER A 87 21.49 -8.08 1.23
C SER A 87 21.67 -9.27 2.18
N LYS A 88 22.55 -9.13 3.17
CA LYS A 88 22.74 -10.14 4.20
C LYS A 88 21.49 -10.31 5.08
N GLU A 89 20.87 -9.21 5.49
CA GLU A 89 19.64 -9.23 6.28
C GLU A 89 18.48 -9.90 5.52
N LEU A 90 18.39 -9.67 4.20
CA LEU A 90 17.40 -10.36 3.35
C LEU A 90 17.66 -11.85 3.26
N ASP A 91 18.93 -12.28 3.11
CA ASP A 91 19.29 -13.69 3.08
C ASP A 91 19.03 -14.38 4.42
N ASP A 92 19.39 -13.73 5.52
CA ASP A 92 19.12 -14.24 6.87
C ASP A 92 17.61 -14.36 7.11
N ALA A 93 16.81 -13.40 6.65
CA ALA A 93 15.36 -13.45 6.73
C ALA A 93 14.77 -14.55 5.84
N GLU A 94 15.26 -14.73 4.61
CA GLU A 94 14.82 -15.81 3.72
C GLU A 94 15.22 -17.18 4.26
N ALA A 95 16.43 -17.33 4.79
CA ALA A 95 16.88 -18.58 5.42
C ALA A 95 16.04 -18.94 6.65
N TYR A 96 15.58 -17.96 7.41
CA TYR A 96 14.79 -18.17 8.61
C TYR A 96 13.30 -18.41 8.33
N TYR A 97 12.71 -17.62 7.43
CA TYR A 97 11.27 -17.63 7.19
C TYR A 97 10.86 -18.28 5.86
N GLY A 98 11.78 -18.40 4.89
CA GLY A 98 11.47 -18.83 3.53
C GLY A 98 10.79 -20.20 3.47
N GLU A 99 11.27 -21.17 4.24
CA GLU A 99 10.65 -22.50 4.30
C GLU A 99 9.22 -22.46 4.87
N ALA A 100 8.93 -21.55 5.81
CA ALA A 100 7.58 -21.38 6.33
C ALA A 100 6.63 -20.81 5.27
N PHE A 101 7.08 -19.82 4.50
CA PHE A 101 6.29 -19.28 3.39
C PHE A 101 6.04 -20.34 2.31
N LYS A 102 7.07 -21.10 1.93
CA LYS A 102 6.94 -22.17 0.94
C LYS A 102 5.93 -23.23 1.39
N ARG A 103 6.03 -23.70 2.62
CA ARG A 103 5.10 -24.71 3.17
C ARG A 103 3.65 -24.24 3.13
N LEU A 104 3.39 -22.94 3.34
CA LEU A 104 2.04 -22.39 3.33
C LEU A 104 1.54 -22.09 1.91
N ALA A 105 2.42 -21.73 0.99
CA ALA A 105 2.05 -21.31 -0.37
C ALA A 105 2.06 -22.43 -1.40
N TYR A 106 2.88 -23.46 -1.24
CA TYR A 106 2.98 -24.58 -2.18
C TYR A 106 2.24 -25.83 -1.68
N GLN A 107 1.86 -26.69 -2.63
CA GLN A 107 1.36 -28.02 -2.33
C GLN A 107 2.51 -28.90 -1.78
N ASP A 108 2.23 -29.72 -0.79
CA ASP A 108 3.22 -30.53 -0.13
C ASP A 108 4.10 -31.34 -1.11
N GLY A 109 5.42 -31.17 -0.98
CA GLY A 109 6.42 -31.84 -1.79
C GLY A 109 6.48 -31.45 -3.27
N THR A 110 5.82 -30.36 -3.66
CA THR A 110 5.78 -29.87 -5.04
C THR A 110 6.28 -28.43 -5.18
N THR A 111 6.42 -27.97 -6.43
CA THR A 111 6.67 -26.58 -6.79
C THR A 111 5.40 -25.86 -7.28
N ASN A 112 4.24 -26.51 -7.14
CA ASN A 112 2.96 -25.95 -7.56
C ASN A 112 2.36 -25.13 -6.43
N LEU A 113 1.97 -23.91 -6.71
CA LEU A 113 1.25 -23.07 -5.76
C LEU A 113 -0.11 -23.70 -5.41
N ARG A 114 -0.50 -23.57 -4.15
CA ARG A 114 -1.85 -23.92 -3.68
C ARG A 114 -2.85 -22.93 -4.29
N GLU A 115 -4.09 -23.41 -4.49
CA GLU A 115 -5.17 -22.55 -4.91
C GLU A 115 -5.53 -21.54 -3.80
N ILE A 116 -5.95 -20.34 -4.18
CA ILE A 116 -6.28 -19.27 -3.23
C ILE A 116 -7.37 -19.69 -2.23
N PRO A 117 -8.46 -20.37 -2.64
CA PRO A 117 -9.47 -20.85 -1.70
C PRO A 117 -8.90 -21.84 -0.66
N ASP A 118 -7.99 -22.72 -1.07
CA ASP A 118 -7.36 -23.70 -0.16
C ASP A 118 -6.46 -23.02 0.87
N ILE A 119 -5.74 -21.97 0.45
CA ILE A 119 -4.94 -21.16 1.36
C ILE A 119 -5.85 -20.36 2.30
N ALA A 120 -6.95 -19.83 1.78
CA ALA A 120 -7.93 -19.07 2.57
C ALA A 120 -8.66 -19.93 3.62
N ALA A 121 -8.75 -21.23 3.41
CA ALA A 121 -9.26 -22.17 4.40
C ALA A 121 -8.26 -22.52 5.51
N ASP A 122 -6.97 -22.19 5.34
CA ASP A 122 -5.88 -22.46 6.28
C ASP A 122 -5.68 -21.27 7.22
N SER A 123 -6.05 -21.45 8.49
CA SER A 123 -6.00 -20.36 9.49
C SER A 123 -4.60 -19.80 9.74
N ASP A 124 -3.55 -20.59 9.59
CA ASP A 124 -2.18 -20.14 9.80
C ASP A 124 -1.66 -19.39 8.58
N ALA A 125 -2.01 -19.85 7.38
CA ALA A 125 -1.73 -19.12 6.15
C ALA A 125 -2.44 -17.76 6.13
N LEU A 126 -3.71 -17.68 6.56
CA LEU A 126 -4.44 -16.42 6.67
C LEU A 126 -3.81 -15.44 7.67
N LYS A 127 -3.34 -15.91 8.83
CA LYS A 127 -2.62 -15.04 9.79
C LYS A 127 -1.35 -14.45 9.19
N VAL A 128 -0.62 -15.25 8.41
CA VAL A 128 0.58 -14.79 7.70
C VAL A 128 0.18 -13.80 6.60
N GLY A 129 -0.83 -14.11 5.79
CA GLY A 129 -1.38 -13.20 4.78
C GLY A 129 -1.83 -11.87 5.35
N GLN A 130 -2.55 -11.88 6.48
CA GLN A 130 -2.95 -10.68 7.21
C GLN A 130 -1.74 -9.84 7.66
N ARG A 131 -0.70 -10.48 8.20
CA ARG A 131 0.51 -9.77 8.61
C ARG A 131 1.22 -9.13 7.43
N LEU A 132 1.34 -9.84 6.30
CA LEU A 132 1.90 -9.30 5.07
C LEU A 132 1.08 -8.11 4.54
N PHE A 133 -0.26 -8.20 4.60
CA PHE A 133 -1.16 -7.12 4.24
C PHE A 133 -0.94 -5.88 5.13
N LEU A 134 -0.89 -6.06 6.44
CA LEU A 134 -0.67 -4.97 7.40
C LEU A 134 0.69 -4.28 7.20
N GLN A 135 1.70 -5.02 6.80
CA GLN A 135 3.04 -4.48 6.57
C GLN A 135 3.19 -3.73 5.25
N ASN A 136 2.49 -4.17 4.19
CA ASN A 136 2.77 -3.70 2.83
C ASN A 136 1.58 -2.99 2.16
N CYS A 137 0.35 -3.26 2.57
CA CYS A 137 -0.86 -2.84 1.86
C CYS A 137 -1.70 -1.83 2.66
N SER A 138 -1.66 -1.94 3.98
CA SER A 138 -2.53 -1.15 4.89
C SER A 138 -2.30 0.35 4.80
N GLN A 139 -1.14 0.81 4.39
CA GLN A 139 -0.86 2.24 4.22
C GLN A 139 -1.81 2.90 3.20
N CYS A 140 -2.20 2.16 2.16
CA CYS A 140 -3.12 2.64 1.14
C CYS A 140 -4.55 2.13 1.38
N HIS A 141 -4.71 0.84 1.69
CA HIS A 141 -6.02 0.20 1.79
C HIS A 141 -6.65 0.24 3.19
N GLY A 142 -5.96 0.83 4.18
CA GLY A 142 -6.39 0.81 5.58
C GLY A 142 -6.05 -0.51 6.29
N SER A 143 -5.92 -0.48 7.61
CA SER A 143 -5.66 -1.70 8.42
C SER A 143 -6.86 -2.65 8.47
N ASP A 144 -8.05 -2.12 8.24
CA ASP A 144 -9.32 -2.86 8.11
C ASP A 144 -9.65 -3.23 6.67
N ALA A 145 -8.76 -2.91 5.71
CA ALA A 145 -8.89 -3.13 4.28
C ALA A 145 -10.09 -2.43 3.62
N ARG A 146 -10.75 -1.49 4.30
CA ARG A 146 -11.91 -0.75 3.76
C ARG A 146 -11.55 0.39 2.82
N GLY A 147 -10.26 0.60 2.61
CA GLY A 147 -9.78 1.65 1.74
C GLY A 147 -10.02 3.06 2.27
N GLN A 148 -9.85 4.00 1.41
CA GLN A 148 -10.17 5.42 1.62
C GLN A 148 -10.35 6.09 0.26
N LYS A 149 -10.75 7.34 0.23
CA LYS A 149 -10.96 8.07 -1.03
C LYS A 149 -9.76 7.94 -1.97
N GLY A 150 -9.97 7.33 -3.13
CA GLY A 150 -8.93 7.03 -4.12
C GLY A 150 -8.23 5.68 -3.95
N PHE A 151 -8.50 4.94 -2.86
CA PHE A 151 -7.98 3.60 -2.63
C PHE A 151 -9.14 2.62 -2.40
N PRO A 152 -9.25 1.54 -3.19
CA PRO A 152 -10.37 0.62 -3.13
C PRO A 152 -10.56 -0.02 -1.75
N ASN A 153 -11.83 -0.19 -1.38
CA ASN A 153 -12.25 -1.11 -0.33
C ASN A 153 -12.05 -2.55 -0.84
N LEU A 154 -11.43 -3.40 -0.05
CA LEU A 154 -11.14 -4.81 -0.39
C LEU A 154 -12.06 -5.78 0.36
N THR A 155 -13.05 -5.26 1.09
CA THR A 155 -14.00 -6.05 1.87
C THR A 155 -15.39 -6.12 1.23
N ASP A 156 -15.61 -5.38 0.14
CA ASP A 156 -16.85 -5.37 -0.64
C ASP A 156 -16.73 -6.21 -1.91
N ASP A 157 -17.79 -6.21 -2.73
CA ASP A 157 -17.83 -6.93 -3.99
C ASP A 157 -17.58 -6.04 -5.21
N ALA A 158 -17.18 -4.76 -4.99
CA ALA A 158 -16.95 -3.77 -6.04
C ALA A 158 -15.53 -3.78 -6.58
N TRP A 159 -15.19 -4.82 -7.31
CA TRP A 159 -13.84 -5.04 -7.85
C TRP A 159 -13.64 -4.37 -9.22
N LEU A 160 -12.70 -3.41 -9.30
CA LEU A 160 -12.36 -2.72 -10.55
C LEU A 160 -11.79 -3.65 -11.64
N TYR A 161 -10.96 -4.62 -11.24
CA TYR A 161 -10.26 -5.53 -12.13
C TYR A 161 -10.65 -7.00 -11.97
N GLY A 162 -11.77 -7.24 -11.28
CA GLY A 162 -12.28 -8.56 -10.94
C GLY A 162 -11.84 -9.05 -9.56
N GLY A 163 -12.77 -9.70 -8.84
CA GLY A 163 -12.60 -10.28 -7.51
C GLY A 163 -12.25 -11.77 -7.50
N GLU A 164 -12.11 -12.38 -8.68
CA GLU A 164 -11.70 -13.78 -8.79
C GLU A 164 -10.26 -13.96 -8.27
N PRO A 165 -9.94 -15.13 -7.66
CA PRO A 165 -8.64 -15.39 -7.07
C PRO A 165 -7.46 -15.00 -7.96
N GLN A 166 -7.50 -15.42 -9.23
CA GLN A 166 -6.43 -15.16 -10.18
C GLN A 166 -6.33 -13.68 -10.58
N ALA A 167 -7.45 -12.95 -10.59
CA ALA A 167 -7.46 -11.51 -10.85
C ALA A 167 -6.79 -10.73 -9.72
N ILE A 168 -7.03 -11.12 -8.47
CA ILE A 168 -6.40 -10.55 -7.28
C ILE A 168 -4.88 -10.82 -7.31
N VAL A 169 -4.47 -12.08 -7.53
CA VAL A 169 -3.04 -12.45 -7.67
C VAL A 169 -2.37 -11.61 -8.76
N THR A 170 -3.00 -11.52 -9.93
CA THR A 170 -2.48 -10.74 -11.06
C THR A 170 -2.33 -9.26 -10.72
N THR A 171 -3.31 -8.71 -10.01
CA THR A 171 -3.31 -7.32 -9.58
C THR A 171 -2.18 -7.03 -8.59
N ILE A 172 -1.95 -7.89 -7.61
CA ILE A 172 -0.85 -7.73 -6.65
C ILE A 172 0.50 -7.94 -7.34
N ARG A 173 0.62 -8.97 -8.17
CA ARG A 173 1.87 -9.34 -8.85
C ARG A 173 2.38 -8.25 -9.78
N HIS A 174 1.51 -7.74 -10.65
CA HIS A 174 1.89 -6.83 -11.74
C HIS A 174 1.53 -5.38 -11.49
N GLY A 175 0.75 -5.11 -10.43
CA GLY A 175 0.18 -3.79 -10.20
C GLY A 175 -0.92 -3.42 -11.18
N ARG A 176 -1.45 -2.22 -11.06
CA ARG A 176 -2.46 -1.65 -11.95
C ARG A 176 -2.20 -0.17 -12.18
N ILE A 177 -2.46 0.28 -13.39
CA ILE A 177 -2.49 1.69 -13.73
C ILE A 177 -3.88 1.96 -14.27
N GLY A 178 -4.70 2.66 -13.48
CA GLY A 178 -6.03 3.10 -13.86
C GLY A 178 -5.99 4.54 -14.35
N GLN A 179 -6.61 4.81 -15.48
CA GLN A 179 -6.68 6.16 -16.01
C GLN A 179 -8.05 6.44 -16.63
N MET A 180 -8.73 7.45 -16.13
CA MET A 180 -9.91 8.05 -16.72
C MET A 180 -9.51 9.44 -17.27
N PRO A 181 -9.65 9.70 -18.55
CA PRO A 181 -9.30 11.00 -19.13
C PRO A 181 -10.23 12.11 -18.66
N ALA A 182 -9.76 13.36 -18.73
CA ALA A 182 -10.57 14.56 -18.52
C ALA A 182 -11.51 14.78 -19.69
N TRP A 183 -12.77 15.12 -19.42
CA TRP A 183 -13.78 15.30 -20.44
C TRP A 183 -14.26 16.74 -20.60
N LYS A 184 -13.72 17.70 -19.80
CA LYS A 184 -14.14 19.10 -19.80
C LYS A 184 -14.08 19.72 -21.18
N ASP A 185 -12.97 19.55 -21.89
CA ASP A 185 -12.75 20.20 -23.18
C ASP A 185 -13.62 19.62 -24.31
N ILE A 186 -14.03 18.34 -24.17
CA ILE A 186 -14.86 17.66 -25.17
C ILE A 186 -16.35 17.94 -24.93
N LEU A 187 -16.79 17.88 -23.67
CA LEU A 187 -18.20 18.01 -23.31
C LEU A 187 -18.64 19.45 -23.03
N GLY A 188 -17.72 20.32 -22.68
CA GLY A 188 -18.00 21.63 -22.14
C GLY A 188 -18.70 21.56 -20.77
N GLU A 189 -18.84 22.67 -20.10
CA GLU A 189 -19.43 22.72 -18.74
C GLU A 189 -20.87 22.21 -18.69
N GLN A 190 -21.67 22.53 -19.69
CA GLN A 190 -23.05 22.08 -19.75
C GLN A 190 -23.13 20.58 -20.01
N GLY A 191 -22.33 20.05 -20.93
CA GLY A 191 -22.28 18.61 -21.19
C GLY A 191 -21.79 17.79 -20.00
N VAL A 192 -20.84 18.33 -19.20
CA VAL A 192 -20.42 17.71 -17.95
C VAL A 192 -21.59 17.66 -16.95
N LYS A 193 -22.34 18.74 -16.75
CA LYS A 193 -23.53 18.74 -15.86
C LYS A 193 -24.54 17.69 -16.26
N GLU A 194 -24.81 17.57 -17.54
CA GLU A 194 -25.79 16.63 -18.10
C GLU A 194 -25.31 15.17 -17.90
N VAL A 195 -24.06 14.87 -18.27
CA VAL A 195 -23.53 13.50 -18.12
C VAL A 195 -23.41 13.10 -16.65
N VAL A 196 -23.03 14.02 -15.76
CA VAL A 196 -22.99 13.78 -14.31
C VAL A 196 -24.39 13.47 -13.76
N SER A 197 -25.43 14.22 -14.20
CA SER A 197 -26.80 13.93 -13.81
C SER A 197 -27.25 12.56 -14.29
N TYR A 198 -26.92 12.18 -15.51
CA TYR A 198 -27.20 10.84 -16.01
C TYR A 198 -26.47 9.74 -15.22
N THR A 199 -25.16 9.91 -15.01
CA THR A 199 -24.34 8.96 -14.25
C THR A 199 -24.89 8.72 -12.84
N LEU A 200 -25.21 9.80 -12.11
CA LEU A 200 -25.83 9.69 -10.78
C LEU A 200 -27.21 9.03 -10.81
N SER A 201 -27.98 9.20 -11.90
CA SER A 201 -29.28 8.54 -12.05
C SER A 201 -29.18 7.04 -12.23
N LEU A 202 -28.05 6.54 -12.77
CA LEU A 202 -27.81 5.10 -12.94
C LEU A 202 -27.78 4.34 -11.60
N SER A 203 -27.28 4.99 -10.53
CA SER A 203 -27.26 4.46 -9.16
C SER A 203 -28.51 4.88 -8.34
N GLY A 204 -29.57 5.36 -8.99
CA GLY A 204 -30.85 5.68 -8.34
C GLY A 204 -30.85 6.99 -7.55
N ARG A 205 -29.83 7.83 -7.67
CA ARG A 205 -29.76 9.11 -6.98
C ARG A 205 -30.72 10.12 -7.58
N SER A 206 -31.27 10.99 -6.72
CA SER A 206 -32.16 12.07 -7.15
C SER A 206 -31.38 13.14 -7.93
N VAL A 207 -31.80 13.40 -9.16
CA VAL A 207 -31.15 14.32 -10.09
C VAL A 207 -32.18 15.17 -10.85
N ASN A 208 -31.69 16.17 -11.56
CA ASN A 208 -32.53 16.91 -12.52
C ASN A 208 -32.83 16.00 -13.73
N ALA A 209 -34.11 15.64 -13.91
CA ALA A 209 -34.54 14.72 -14.96
C ALA A 209 -34.24 15.21 -16.39
N LYS A 210 -34.31 16.52 -16.64
CA LYS A 210 -33.99 17.09 -17.97
C LYS A 210 -32.49 17.01 -18.27
N GLU A 211 -31.64 17.26 -17.26
CA GLU A 211 -30.18 17.12 -17.40
C GLU A 211 -29.82 15.63 -17.62
N ALA A 212 -30.43 14.73 -16.85
CA ALA A 212 -30.16 13.30 -16.99
C ALA A 212 -30.58 12.76 -18.38
N GLU A 213 -31.72 13.18 -18.91
CA GLU A 213 -32.15 12.77 -20.25
C GLU A 213 -31.20 13.31 -21.33
N ALA A 214 -30.78 14.57 -21.24
CA ALA A 214 -29.77 15.11 -22.16
C ALA A 214 -28.41 14.42 -22.01
N GLY A 215 -28.03 14.06 -20.77
CA GLY A 215 -26.79 13.37 -20.45
C GLY A 215 -26.71 11.95 -21.00
N LYS A 216 -27.85 11.27 -21.14
CA LYS A 216 -27.92 9.91 -21.71
C LYS A 216 -27.29 9.82 -23.11
N ALA A 217 -27.58 10.76 -23.97
CA ALA A 217 -26.98 10.79 -25.32
C ALA A 217 -25.46 11.06 -25.25
N ARG A 218 -25.03 11.91 -24.30
CA ARG A 218 -23.61 12.25 -24.11
C ARG A 218 -22.80 11.10 -23.47
N PHE A 219 -23.46 10.22 -22.72
CA PHE A 219 -22.84 9.06 -22.09
C PHE A 219 -22.25 8.06 -23.11
N ALA A 220 -22.60 8.19 -24.38
CA ALA A 220 -22.04 7.35 -25.44
C ALA A 220 -20.48 7.33 -25.45
N VAL A 221 -19.82 8.45 -25.13
CA VAL A 221 -18.35 8.49 -25.05
C VAL A 221 -17.80 7.78 -23.80
N CYS A 222 -18.58 7.66 -22.75
CA CYS A 222 -18.22 6.98 -21.50
C CYS A 222 -18.46 5.47 -21.60
N SER A 223 -19.44 5.06 -22.41
CA SER A 223 -19.86 3.67 -22.56
C SER A 223 -18.75 2.75 -23.10
N ALA A 224 -17.76 3.30 -23.80
CA ALA A 224 -16.62 2.54 -24.30
C ALA A 224 -15.83 1.84 -23.17
N CYS A 225 -15.74 2.49 -21.99
CA CYS A 225 -15.09 1.92 -20.83
C CYS A 225 -16.09 1.41 -19.79
N HIS A 226 -17.18 2.17 -19.53
CA HIS A 226 -18.14 1.84 -18.46
C HIS A 226 -19.28 0.93 -18.89
N GLY A 227 -19.33 0.50 -20.16
CA GLY A 227 -20.43 -0.26 -20.72
C GLY A 227 -21.65 0.60 -21.07
N THR A 228 -22.48 0.15 -21.98
CA THR A 228 -23.71 0.87 -22.38
C THR A 228 -24.77 0.88 -21.28
N ASP A 229 -24.69 -0.06 -20.35
CA ASP A 229 -25.52 -0.19 -19.17
C ASP A 229 -24.93 0.44 -17.91
N GLY A 230 -23.71 0.99 -18.01
CA GLY A 230 -22.98 1.63 -16.90
C GLY A 230 -22.38 0.66 -15.88
N LYS A 231 -22.39 -0.66 -16.11
CA LYS A 231 -21.92 -1.67 -15.14
C LYS A 231 -20.40 -1.81 -15.06
N GLY A 232 -19.67 -1.00 -15.81
CA GLY A 232 -18.22 -1.03 -15.79
C GLY A 232 -17.63 -2.10 -16.70
N ASN A 233 -16.30 -2.21 -16.67
CA ASN A 233 -15.57 -3.21 -17.42
C ASN A 233 -14.24 -3.54 -16.73
N PRO A 234 -14.10 -4.73 -16.14
CA PRO A 234 -12.88 -5.14 -15.44
C PRO A 234 -11.63 -5.16 -16.32
N ALA A 235 -11.75 -5.33 -17.62
CA ALA A 235 -10.61 -5.31 -18.53
C ALA A 235 -9.93 -3.94 -18.58
N PHE A 236 -10.68 -2.87 -18.36
CA PHE A 236 -10.18 -1.49 -18.30
C PHE A 236 -10.05 -0.94 -16.88
N GLY A 237 -10.49 -1.70 -15.87
CA GLY A 237 -10.60 -1.18 -14.50
C GLY A 237 -11.64 -0.06 -14.39
N ALA A 238 -12.62 -0.03 -15.29
CA ALA A 238 -13.69 0.97 -15.28
C ALA A 238 -14.78 0.52 -14.29
N PRO A 239 -15.10 1.35 -13.25
CA PRO A 239 -16.05 1.00 -12.23
C PRO A 239 -17.49 0.85 -12.75
N ASN A 240 -18.28 0.07 -12.04
CA ASN A 240 -19.72 0.05 -12.13
C ASN A 240 -20.27 1.41 -11.64
N LEU A 241 -21.13 2.03 -12.42
CA LEU A 241 -21.75 3.33 -12.11
C LEU A 241 -23.21 3.17 -11.65
N THR A 242 -23.68 1.92 -11.50
CA THR A 242 -25.07 1.60 -11.14
C THR A 242 -25.22 1.18 -9.69
N ASP A 243 -24.11 1.01 -8.97
CA ASP A 243 -24.07 0.66 -7.55
C ASP A 243 -23.85 1.89 -6.64
N ASN A 244 -23.56 1.63 -5.36
CA ASN A 244 -23.28 2.66 -4.36
C ASN A 244 -21.79 2.77 -3.98
N ASP A 245 -20.91 2.03 -4.66
CA ASP A 245 -19.49 1.97 -4.34
C ASP A 245 -18.70 2.94 -5.20
N TRP A 246 -18.34 4.09 -4.60
CA TRP A 246 -17.75 5.23 -5.29
C TRP A 246 -16.35 5.57 -4.76
N LEU A 247 -15.33 5.14 -5.47
CA LEU A 247 -13.92 5.27 -5.08
C LEU A 247 -13.49 6.73 -4.80
N PHE A 248 -14.03 7.70 -5.53
CA PHE A 248 -13.66 9.11 -5.40
C PHE A 248 -14.76 9.99 -4.76
N GLY A 249 -15.81 9.35 -4.22
CA GLY A 249 -16.97 9.99 -3.63
C GLY A 249 -18.13 10.11 -4.63
N ASP A 250 -19.33 10.15 -4.06
CA ASP A 250 -20.61 10.02 -4.75
C ASP A 250 -21.44 11.31 -4.82
N SER A 251 -20.93 12.39 -4.22
CA SER A 251 -21.58 13.70 -4.32
C SER A 251 -21.50 14.24 -5.75
N ARG A 252 -22.50 15.03 -6.14
CA ARG A 252 -22.49 15.71 -7.44
C ARG A 252 -21.17 16.45 -7.70
N ALA A 253 -20.62 17.10 -6.68
CA ALA A 253 -19.37 17.85 -6.80
C ALA A 253 -18.18 16.94 -7.12
N GLU A 254 -18.07 15.79 -6.44
CA GLU A 254 -16.99 14.83 -6.63
C GLU A 254 -17.06 14.11 -7.97
N VAL A 255 -18.28 13.74 -8.40
CA VAL A 255 -18.48 13.14 -9.73
C VAL A 255 -18.22 14.18 -10.82
N THR A 256 -18.62 15.46 -10.62
CA THR A 256 -18.28 16.56 -11.55
C THR A 256 -16.77 16.72 -11.66
N GLU A 257 -16.07 16.77 -10.55
CA GLU A 257 -14.61 16.85 -10.50
C GLU A 257 -13.95 15.67 -11.25
N THR A 258 -14.47 14.46 -11.05
CA THR A 258 -13.99 13.26 -11.73
C THR A 258 -14.17 13.34 -13.25
N VAL A 259 -15.34 13.78 -13.71
CA VAL A 259 -15.62 13.91 -15.16
C VAL A 259 -14.84 15.06 -15.78
N MET A 260 -14.73 16.19 -15.08
CA MET A 260 -14.03 17.37 -15.60
C MET A 260 -12.53 17.14 -15.78
N ASN A 261 -11.88 16.60 -14.75
CA ASN A 261 -10.43 16.58 -14.63
C ASN A 261 -9.83 15.18 -14.84
N GLY A 262 -10.68 14.15 -14.92
CA GLY A 262 -10.24 12.77 -15.01
C GLY A 262 -9.72 12.24 -13.67
N ARG A 263 -9.24 11.00 -13.68
CA ARG A 263 -8.60 10.34 -12.53
C ARG A 263 -7.43 9.49 -13.00
N SER A 264 -6.41 9.42 -12.18
CA SER A 264 -5.28 8.52 -12.38
C SER A 264 -4.94 7.87 -11.05
N GLY A 265 -4.73 6.56 -11.07
CA GLY A 265 -4.32 5.80 -9.89
C GLY A 265 -3.29 4.75 -10.27
N VAL A 266 -2.33 4.51 -9.38
CA VAL A 266 -1.29 3.50 -9.56
C VAL A 266 -1.26 2.61 -8.34
N MET A 267 -1.45 1.30 -8.53
CA MET A 267 -1.07 0.26 -7.60
C MET A 267 0.24 -0.34 -8.07
N PRO A 268 1.33 -0.27 -7.31
CA PRO A 268 2.62 -0.79 -7.76
C PRO A 268 2.61 -2.32 -7.87
N ALA A 269 3.50 -2.85 -8.70
CA ALA A 269 3.76 -4.28 -8.78
C ALA A 269 4.56 -4.74 -7.56
N TRP A 270 4.16 -5.86 -6.96
CA TRP A 270 4.77 -6.38 -5.73
C TRP A 270 5.64 -7.61 -5.93
N ILE A 271 5.72 -8.15 -7.16
CA ILE A 271 6.47 -9.38 -7.43
C ILE A 271 7.95 -9.28 -7.03
N ASN A 272 8.57 -8.14 -7.30
CA ASN A 272 9.98 -7.91 -7.00
C ASN A 272 10.27 -7.69 -5.50
N THR A 273 9.25 -7.34 -4.72
CA THR A 273 9.38 -7.06 -3.29
C THR A 273 8.97 -8.25 -2.43
N LEU A 274 7.86 -8.91 -2.79
CA LEU A 274 7.27 -9.98 -1.99
C LEU A 274 7.69 -11.38 -2.46
N GLY A 275 7.87 -11.58 -3.77
CA GLY A 275 8.01 -12.91 -4.35
C GLY A 275 6.66 -13.65 -4.43
N GLU A 276 6.68 -14.83 -5.09
CA GLU A 276 5.45 -15.59 -5.41
C GLU A 276 4.72 -16.09 -4.17
N GLU A 277 5.46 -16.63 -3.20
CA GLU A 277 4.91 -17.24 -1.99
C GLU A 277 4.10 -16.22 -1.17
N LYS A 278 4.69 -15.06 -0.92
CA LYS A 278 4.05 -14.01 -0.12
C LYS A 278 2.89 -13.36 -0.87
N ILE A 279 2.98 -13.24 -2.21
CA ILE A 279 1.86 -12.77 -3.03
C ILE A 279 0.68 -13.73 -2.91
N GLN A 280 0.92 -15.04 -2.98
CA GLN A 280 -0.12 -16.05 -2.85
C GLN A 280 -0.83 -15.96 -1.49
N LEU A 281 -0.05 -15.81 -0.42
CA LEU A 281 -0.59 -15.70 0.95
C LEU A 281 -1.38 -14.40 1.17
N VAL A 282 -0.88 -13.26 0.71
CA VAL A 282 -1.60 -12.00 0.85
C VAL A 282 -2.84 -11.94 -0.05
N ALA A 283 -2.78 -12.55 -1.24
CA ALA A 283 -3.93 -12.66 -2.13
C ALA A 283 -5.05 -13.51 -1.52
N ALA A 284 -4.70 -14.62 -0.86
CA ALA A 284 -5.66 -15.45 -0.14
C ALA A 284 -6.33 -14.69 1.03
N TYR A 285 -5.55 -13.91 1.78
CA TYR A 285 -6.11 -13.04 2.82
C TYR A 285 -7.07 -12.01 2.22
N VAL A 286 -6.66 -11.28 1.18
CA VAL A 286 -7.52 -10.27 0.51
C VAL A 286 -8.79 -10.90 -0.04
N TRP A 287 -8.67 -12.04 -0.72
CA TRP A 287 -9.83 -12.77 -1.25
C TRP A 287 -10.80 -13.20 -0.13
N SER A 288 -10.27 -13.63 1.02
CA SER A 288 -11.11 -14.05 2.15
C SER A 288 -11.93 -12.91 2.76
N LEU A 289 -11.51 -11.65 2.60
CA LEU A 289 -12.21 -10.49 3.17
C LEU A 289 -13.59 -10.25 2.54
N SER A 290 -13.72 -10.52 1.24
CA SER A 290 -14.99 -10.39 0.51
C SER A 290 -15.75 -11.71 0.40
N ASN A 291 -15.09 -12.87 0.58
CA ASN A 291 -15.65 -14.22 0.40
C ASN A 291 -15.81 -15.02 1.70
N SER A 292 -15.71 -14.39 2.87
CA SER A 292 -15.99 -15.09 4.13
C SER A 292 -17.48 -15.38 4.24
N GLU A 293 -17.86 -16.66 4.41
CA GLU A 293 -19.24 -17.11 4.61
C GLU A 293 -19.93 -16.56 5.88
N ASN A 294 -19.26 -15.67 6.61
CA ASN A 294 -19.71 -15.06 7.85
C ASN A 294 -19.83 -13.53 7.75
N LYS A 295 -20.50 -13.03 6.71
CA LYS A 295 -21.02 -11.65 6.70
C LYS A 295 -22.40 -11.56 7.31
#